data_ac28d9dfb73b2170b8f58213ede289a1
#
_entry.id   ac28d9dfb73b2170b8f58213ede289a1
#
_cell.length_a   1.000
_cell.length_b   1.000
_cell.length_c   1.000
_cell.angle_alpha   90.00
_cell.angle_beta   90.00
_cell.angle_gamma   90.00
#
_symmetry.space_group_name_H-M   'P 1'
#
loop_
_entity.id
_entity.type
_entity.pdbx_description
1 polymer ?
#
loop_
_entity_poly.entity_id
_entity_poly.type
_entity_poly.pdbx_seq_one_letter_code
_entity_poly.pdbx_strand_id
1 'polypeptide(L)'
;PSRYGYRGSGHRKMLGTVDTGQSNRGRAETDRRHLGVLKVGLVVCACAFLFGFAMVPLYRVVCEQVLGIKLAGEAVGSAAAEGLVEDTSRTVVVQFVAGVNSRLPWEFAPELTRIEVHPGKLTEVWFDARNTSGEAIVGNAVPSVAPSEASLYFNKTECFCFTEQVLAAGESRRMPVRFFVDPRLPAGVGELTLSYTFYENEVATRRLAETGTPLPAAG
;
A
#
# COMPACT_ATOMS: atom_id res chain seq x y z
N PRO A 1 -22.00 -101.83 -1.98
CA PRO A 1 -22.05 -102.00 -0.56
C PRO A 1 -21.43 -100.84 0.16
N SER A 2 -22.06 -100.49 1.17
CA SER A 2 -21.70 -99.69 2.32
C SER A 2 -22.45 -98.38 2.50
N ARG A 3 -23.45 -98.52 3.38
CA ARG A 3 -24.25 -97.49 4.01
C ARG A 3 -23.38 -96.79 5.03
N TYR A 4 -23.45 -95.46 5.11
CA TYR A 4 -23.19 -94.73 6.36
C TYR A 4 -24.23 -93.65 6.56
N GLY A 5 -24.98 -93.80 7.67
CA GLY A 5 -26.00 -92.89 8.15
C GLY A 5 -25.41 -91.58 8.71
N TYR A 6 -26.06 -90.47 8.45
CA TYR A 6 -25.77 -89.17 9.06
C TYR A 6 -26.80 -88.86 10.15
N ARG A 7 -26.27 -88.76 11.34
CA ARG A 7 -27.02 -88.47 12.60
C ARG A 7 -27.17 -86.96 12.72
N GLY A 8 -28.39 -86.45 12.75
CA GLY A 8 -28.71 -85.05 12.97
C GLY A 8 -28.29 -84.61 14.36
N SER A 9 -27.63 -83.46 14.42
CA SER A 9 -27.36 -82.69 15.63
C SER A 9 -28.06 -81.35 15.52
N GLY A 10 -29.05 -81.15 16.40
CA GLY A 10 -29.83 -79.93 16.49
C GLY A 10 -28.99 -78.71 17.01
N HIS A 11 -28.82 -77.75 16.23
CA HIS A 11 -28.31 -76.45 16.70
C HIS A 11 -29.48 -75.53 17.08
N ARG A 12 -29.63 -75.36 18.40
CA ARG A 12 -30.45 -74.27 18.97
C ARG A 12 -29.93 -72.93 18.52
N LYS A 13 -30.73 -72.18 17.81
CA LYS A 13 -30.53 -70.78 17.58
C LYS A 13 -30.69 -69.97 18.87
N MET A 14 -29.59 -69.53 19.47
CA MET A 14 -29.66 -68.51 20.48
C MET A 14 -29.85 -67.14 19.69
N LEU A 15 -31.06 -66.60 19.83
CA LEU A 15 -31.29 -65.18 19.48
C LEU A 15 -30.56 -64.35 20.54
N GLY A 16 -29.38 -63.84 20.17
CA GLY A 16 -28.73 -62.75 20.91
C GLY A 16 -29.50 -61.47 20.63
N THR A 17 -30.19 -60.96 21.63
CA THR A 17 -30.71 -59.58 21.62
C THR A 17 -29.53 -58.62 21.49
N VAL A 18 -29.38 -58.03 20.31
CA VAL A 18 -28.43 -56.95 20.08
C VAL A 18 -28.89 -55.75 20.89
N ASP A 19 -28.14 -55.43 21.91
CA ASP A 19 -28.34 -54.23 22.75
C ASP A 19 -28.03 -52.96 21.94
N THR A 20 -29.07 -52.39 21.31
CA THR A 20 -29.03 -51.16 20.54
C THR A 20 -28.89 -49.92 21.41
N GLY A 21 -28.86 -50.05 22.73
CA GLY A 21 -28.79 -48.93 23.68
C GLY A 21 -27.39 -48.35 23.90
N GLN A 22 -26.32 -49.13 23.68
CA GLN A 22 -24.95 -48.68 23.93
C GLN A 22 -24.34 -47.92 22.76
N SER A 23 -24.75 -48.16 21.51
CA SER A 23 -24.24 -47.48 20.32
C SER A 23 -24.64 -46.00 20.22
N ASN A 24 -25.80 -45.62 20.77
CA ASN A 24 -26.30 -44.25 20.69
C ASN A 24 -25.68 -43.31 21.73
N ARG A 25 -25.24 -43.82 22.89
CA ARG A 25 -24.58 -42.98 23.91
C ARG A 25 -23.18 -42.56 23.50
N GLY A 26 -22.41 -43.45 22.87
CA GLY A 26 -21.07 -43.12 22.36
C GLY A 26 -21.07 -42.10 21.23
N ARG A 27 -22.07 -42.14 20.34
CA ARG A 27 -22.19 -41.13 19.26
C ARG A 27 -22.53 -39.73 19.78
N ALA A 28 -23.45 -39.62 20.73
CA ALA A 28 -23.84 -38.33 21.31
C ALA A 28 -22.71 -37.65 22.11
N GLU A 29 -21.85 -38.47 22.73
CA GLU A 29 -20.69 -37.94 23.49
C GLU A 29 -19.55 -37.54 22.58
N THR A 30 -19.33 -38.26 21.48
CA THR A 30 -18.37 -37.92 20.44
C THR A 30 -18.80 -36.63 19.70
N ASP A 31 -20.07 -36.48 19.35
CA ASP A 31 -20.63 -35.29 18.71
C ASP A 31 -20.51 -34.03 19.59
N ARG A 32 -20.72 -34.16 20.90
CA ARG A 32 -20.53 -33.04 21.84
C ARG A 32 -19.07 -32.60 21.96
N ARG A 33 -18.13 -33.54 21.93
CA ARG A 33 -16.70 -33.25 21.93
C ARG A 33 -16.28 -32.56 20.61
N HIS A 34 -16.76 -33.04 19.47
CA HIS A 34 -16.50 -32.40 18.17
C HIS A 34 -17.10 -30.99 18.09
N LEU A 35 -18.31 -30.78 18.62
CA LEU A 35 -18.92 -29.47 18.71
C LEU A 35 -18.13 -28.51 19.61
N GLY A 36 -17.55 -29.00 20.70
CA GLY A 36 -16.68 -28.24 21.60
C GLY A 36 -15.39 -27.80 20.89
N VAL A 37 -14.71 -28.71 20.21
CA VAL A 37 -13.49 -28.41 19.45
C VAL A 37 -13.78 -27.44 18.31
N LEU A 38 -14.90 -27.64 17.60
CA LEU A 38 -15.31 -26.72 16.52
C LEU A 38 -15.57 -25.31 17.05
N LYS A 39 -16.27 -25.16 18.18
CA LYS A 39 -16.51 -23.86 18.82
C LYS A 39 -15.20 -23.16 19.23
N VAL A 40 -14.30 -23.91 19.89
CA VAL A 40 -12.99 -23.37 20.27
C VAL A 40 -12.19 -22.97 19.04
N GLY A 41 -12.14 -23.80 18.01
CA GLY A 41 -11.47 -23.47 16.74
C GLY A 41 -12.03 -22.20 16.10
N LEU A 42 -13.35 -22.07 16.07
CA LEU A 42 -14.01 -20.87 15.50
C LEU A 42 -13.72 -19.60 16.32
N VAL A 43 -13.70 -19.70 17.66
CA VAL A 43 -13.33 -18.59 18.54
C VAL A 43 -11.87 -18.18 18.31
N VAL A 44 -10.95 -19.15 18.23
CA VAL A 44 -9.53 -18.87 17.98
C VAL A 44 -9.34 -18.19 16.62
N CYS A 45 -10.01 -18.69 15.58
CA CYS A 45 -9.97 -18.05 14.25
C CYS A 45 -10.54 -16.61 14.29
N ALA A 46 -11.66 -16.40 14.97
CA ALA A 46 -12.26 -15.09 15.10
C ALA A 46 -11.34 -14.11 15.87
N CYS A 47 -10.72 -14.56 16.96
CA CYS A 47 -9.76 -13.75 17.71
C CYS A 47 -8.51 -13.42 16.89
N ALA A 48 -7.97 -14.38 16.13
CA ALA A 48 -6.83 -14.15 15.26
C ALA A 48 -7.16 -13.13 14.15
N PHE A 49 -8.35 -13.24 13.56
CA PHE A 49 -8.81 -12.30 12.55
C PHE A 49 -9.00 -10.90 13.12
N LEU A 50 -9.66 -10.76 14.27
CA LEU A 50 -9.85 -9.48 14.95
C LEU A 50 -8.52 -8.85 15.36
N PHE A 51 -7.57 -9.68 15.83
CA PHE A 51 -6.23 -9.21 16.15
C PHE A 51 -5.50 -8.67 14.91
N GLY A 52 -5.52 -9.40 13.80
CA GLY A 52 -4.93 -8.93 12.54
C GLY A 52 -5.56 -7.63 12.06
N PHE A 53 -6.88 -7.52 12.15
CA PHE A 53 -7.59 -6.29 11.75
C PHE A 53 -7.28 -5.10 12.69
N ALA A 54 -7.12 -5.34 13.98
CA ALA A 54 -6.76 -4.31 14.96
C ALA A 54 -5.30 -3.84 14.82
N MET A 55 -4.39 -4.69 14.29
CA MET A 55 -2.99 -4.34 14.08
C MET A 55 -2.80 -3.23 13.04
N VAL A 56 -3.67 -3.16 12.02
CA VAL A 56 -3.56 -2.16 10.95
C VAL A 56 -3.71 -0.73 11.48
N PRO A 57 -4.79 -0.36 12.20
CA PRO A 57 -4.90 0.99 12.76
C PRO A 57 -3.83 1.28 13.83
N LEU A 58 -3.47 0.27 14.63
CA LEU A 58 -2.41 0.42 15.64
C LEU A 58 -1.06 0.74 14.97
N TYR A 59 -0.72 0.03 13.89
CA TYR A 59 0.50 0.31 13.12
C TYR A 59 0.51 1.74 12.55
N ARG A 60 -0.62 2.21 12.01
CA ARG A 60 -0.75 3.60 11.53
C ARG A 60 -0.49 4.61 12.64
N VAL A 61 -1.16 4.45 13.77
CA VAL A 61 -0.99 5.36 14.92
C VAL A 61 0.46 5.39 15.40
N VAL A 62 1.11 4.23 15.52
CA VAL A 62 2.52 4.16 15.94
C VAL A 62 3.43 4.82 14.91
N CYS A 63 3.25 4.55 13.62
CA CYS A 63 4.08 5.15 12.58
C CYS A 63 3.89 6.66 12.47
N GLU A 64 2.65 7.14 12.54
CA GLU A 64 2.36 8.56 12.35
C GLU A 64 2.64 9.41 13.60
N GLN A 65 2.28 8.92 14.80
CA GLN A 65 2.39 9.71 16.02
C GLN A 65 3.68 9.49 16.80
N VAL A 66 4.25 8.29 16.77
CA VAL A 66 5.47 7.98 17.52
C VAL A 66 6.72 8.12 16.65
N LEU A 67 6.67 7.61 15.40
CA LEU A 67 7.81 7.66 14.49
C LEU A 67 7.76 8.86 13.53
N GLY A 68 6.65 9.60 13.49
CA GLY A 68 6.51 10.78 12.64
C GLY A 68 6.55 10.50 11.13
N ILE A 69 6.27 9.26 10.71
CA ILE A 69 6.31 8.84 9.30
C ILE A 69 4.91 8.98 8.72
N LYS A 70 4.72 9.88 7.73
CA LYS A 70 3.49 9.90 6.93
C LYS A 70 3.47 8.66 6.02
N LEU A 71 2.58 7.71 6.31
CA LEU A 71 2.42 6.47 5.51
C LEU A 71 1.73 6.70 4.17
N ALA A 72 0.97 7.78 4.04
CA ALA A 72 0.34 8.18 2.80
C ALA A 72 0.98 9.46 2.29
N GLY A 73 1.61 9.40 1.12
CA GLY A 73 2.03 10.57 0.36
C GLY A 73 0.83 11.27 -0.30
N GLU A 74 -0.31 11.34 0.39
CA GLU A 74 -1.52 12.00 -0.11
C GLU A 74 -1.27 13.49 -0.25
N ALA A 75 -1.74 14.03 -1.37
CA ALA A 75 -1.82 15.47 -1.55
C ALA A 75 -2.69 16.05 -0.45
N VAL A 76 -2.10 16.88 0.38
CA VAL A 76 -2.89 17.69 1.29
C VAL A 76 -3.66 18.66 0.39
N GLY A 77 -5.00 18.53 0.36
CA GLY A 77 -5.82 19.35 -0.51
C GLY A 77 -5.49 20.85 -0.37
N SER A 78 -5.64 21.61 -1.44
CA SER A 78 -5.41 23.06 -1.47
C SER A 78 -6.14 23.81 -0.35
N ALA A 79 -7.27 23.27 0.13
CA ALA A 79 -8.00 23.78 1.29
C ALA A 79 -7.17 23.79 2.60
N ALA A 80 -6.17 22.94 2.74
CA ALA A 80 -5.29 22.96 3.92
C ALA A 80 -4.27 24.11 3.88
N ALA A 81 -4.02 24.67 2.70
CA ALA A 81 -3.22 25.90 2.54
C ALA A 81 -4.05 27.18 2.76
N GLU A 82 -5.39 27.09 2.65
CA GLU A 82 -6.32 28.21 2.79
C GLU A 82 -6.58 28.56 4.26
N GLY A 83 -5.64 28.97 4.99
CA GLY A 83 -5.79 29.34 6.40
C GLY A 83 -4.46 29.36 7.14
N LEU A 84 -3.40 28.99 6.45
CA LEU A 84 -2.06 29.11 7.00
C LEU A 84 -1.63 30.58 6.94
N VAL A 85 -1.18 31.09 8.07
CA VAL A 85 -0.55 32.40 8.15
C VAL A 85 0.89 32.26 7.70
N GLU A 86 1.31 33.05 6.69
CA GLU A 86 2.68 33.10 6.24
C GLU A 86 3.59 33.63 7.37
N ASP A 87 4.60 32.84 7.74
CA ASP A 87 5.61 33.23 8.71
C ASP A 87 6.76 33.95 7.98
N THR A 88 6.64 35.26 7.86
CA THR A 88 7.66 36.13 7.23
C THR A 88 8.87 36.37 8.12
N SER A 89 8.85 35.93 9.37
CA SER A 89 9.94 36.13 10.33
C SER A 89 11.16 35.25 10.02
N ARG A 90 10.98 34.19 9.24
CA ARG A 90 12.05 33.27 8.83
C ARG A 90 11.91 32.80 7.39
N THR A 91 13.04 32.40 6.85
CA THR A 91 13.15 31.82 5.51
C THR A 91 13.66 30.39 5.62
N VAL A 92 13.13 29.51 4.78
CA VAL A 92 13.58 28.13 4.64
C VAL A 92 14.04 27.92 3.20
N VAL A 93 15.20 27.31 3.03
CA VAL A 93 15.73 26.96 1.73
C VAL A 93 15.15 25.63 1.30
N VAL A 94 14.61 25.55 0.09
CA VAL A 94 14.17 24.30 -0.52
C VAL A 94 15.05 24.01 -1.73
N GLN A 95 15.74 22.88 -1.68
CA GLN A 95 16.51 22.34 -2.80
C GLN A 95 15.69 21.34 -3.58
N PHE A 96 15.86 21.32 -4.90
CA PHE A 96 15.20 20.38 -5.80
C PHE A 96 16.23 19.51 -6.50
N VAL A 97 16.01 18.19 -6.42
CA VAL A 97 16.84 17.18 -7.07
C VAL A 97 15.95 16.34 -7.99
N ALA A 98 16.38 16.16 -9.20
CA ALA A 98 15.72 15.31 -10.19
C ALA A 98 16.63 14.16 -10.59
N GLY A 99 16.08 12.96 -10.70
CA GLY A 99 16.80 11.79 -11.15
C GLY A 99 15.92 10.90 -12.03
N VAL A 100 16.56 10.12 -12.85
CA VAL A 100 15.92 9.12 -13.71
C VAL A 100 16.62 7.79 -13.52
N ASN A 101 15.86 6.69 -13.39
CA ASN A 101 16.42 5.36 -13.36
C ASN A 101 17.15 5.07 -14.69
N SER A 102 18.28 4.39 -14.63
CA SER A 102 19.15 4.14 -15.79
C SER A 102 18.50 3.39 -16.95
N ARG A 103 17.34 2.73 -16.71
CA ARG A 103 16.58 2.03 -17.76
C ARG A 103 15.53 2.90 -18.45
N LEU A 104 15.19 4.05 -17.88
CA LEU A 104 14.22 4.97 -18.45
C LEU A 104 14.95 6.02 -19.29
N PRO A 105 14.80 6.04 -20.63
CA PRO A 105 15.48 6.97 -21.52
C PRO A 105 14.80 8.35 -21.52
N TRP A 106 14.69 8.95 -20.32
CA TRP A 106 14.15 10.31 -20.14
C TRP A 106 15.23 11.25 -19.63
N GLU A 107 15.11 12.49 -19.97
CA GLU A 107 15.76 13.61 -19.32
C GLU A 107 14.76 14.23 -18.33
N PHE A 108 15.22 14.53 -17.12
CA PHE A 108 14.36 15.12 -16.10
C PHE A 108 15.18 16.06 -15.23
N ALA A 109 14.74 17.31 -15.15
CA ALA A 109 15.43 18.35 -14.40
C ALA A 109 14.45 19.37 -13.79
N PRO A 110 14.74 19.93 -12.61
CA PRO A 110 14.01 21.08 -12.09
C PRO A 110 14.40 22.36 -12.83
N GLU A 111 13.44 23.28 -13.03
CA GLU A 111 13.71 24.61 -13.56
C GLU A 111 14.62 25.42 -12.63
N LEU A 112 14.40 25.29 -11.31
CA LEU A 112 15.22 25.89 -10.26
C LEU A 112 15.75 24.78 -9.35
N THR A 113 17.04 24.80 -9.06
CA THR A 113 17.65 23.84 -8.14
C THR A 113 17.49 24.24 -6.67
N ARG A 114 17.17 25.51 -6.41
CA ARG A 114 17.08 26.08 -5.06
C ARG A 114 16.16 27.28 -5.05
N ILE A 115 15.33 27.39 -3.99
CA ILE A 115 14.48 28.57 -3.75
C ILE A 115 14.40 28.84 -2.24
N GLU A 116 14.24 30.09 -1.88
CA GLU A 116 13.93 30.51 -0.50
C GLU A 116 12.42 30.73 -0.37
N VAL A 117 11.82 30.16 0.64
CA VAL A 117 10.38 30.26 0.90
C VAL A 117 10.10 30.65 2.36
N HIS A 118 9.01 31.37 2.57
CA HIS A 118 8.46 31.57 3.90
C HIS A 118 7.51 30.43 4.25
N PRO A 119 7.60 29.84 5.46
CA PRO A 119 6.63 28.83 5.90
C PRO A 119 5.20 29.36 5.85
N GLY A 120 4.25 28.53 5.45
CA GLY A 120 2.85 28.92 5.25
C GLY A 120 2.53 29.45 3.85
N LYS A 121 3.53 29.85 3.07
CA LYS A 121 3.35 30.36 1.71
C LYS A 121 3.24 29.24 0.69
N LEU A 122 2.16 29.25 -0.09
CA LEU A 122 2.01 28.33 -1.23
C LEU A 122 2.98 28.75 -2.34
N THR A 123 3.83 27.80 -2.74
CA THR A 123 4.88 28.03 -3.74
C THR A 123 4.72 27.02 -4.87
N GLU A 124 4.96 27.45 -6.10
CA GLU A 124 4.94 26.59 -7.29
C GLU A 124 6.33 26.55 -7.91
N VAL A 125 6.75 25.36 -8.30
CA VAL A 125 7.99 25.10 -9.04
C VAL A 125 7.72 24.15 -10.19
N TRP A 126 8.56 24.21 -11.22
CA TRP A 126 8.39 23.43 -12.42
C TRP A 126 9.54 22.45 -12.62
N PHE A 127 9.19 21.30 -13.17
CA PHE A 127 10.15 20.30 -13.61
C PHE A 127 9.92 20.02 -15.10
N ASP A 128 11.00 19.91 -15.85
CA ASP A 128 10.97 19.58 -17.26
C ASP A 128 11.34 18.11 -17.43
N ALA A 129 10.48 17.36 -18.13
CA ALA A 129 10.73 15.98 -18.51
C ALA A 129 10.71 15.83 -20.02
N ARG A 130 11.60 15.00 -20.57
CA ARG A 130 11.67 14.67 -22.00
C ARG A 130 11.93 13.20 -22.21
N ASN A 131 11.13 12.58 -23.04
CA ASN A 131 11.40 11.24 -23.52
C ASN A 131 12.36 11.31 -24.71
N THR A 132 13.56 10.76 -24.58
CA THR A 132 14.60 10.78 -25.63
C THR A 132 14.55 9.56 -26.55
N SER A 133 13.63 8.60 -26.28
CA SER A 133 13.45 7.39 -27.08
C SER A 133 12.56 7.62 -28.28
N GLY A 134 12.53 6.62 -29.18
CA GLY A 134 11.64 6.56 -30.34
C GLY A 134 10.26 5.99 -30.06
N GLU A 135 9.93 5.68 -28.81
CA GLU A 135 8.68 5.03 -28.42
C GLU A 135 7.99 5.78 -27.28
N ALA A 136 6.67 5.60 -27.16
CA ALA A 136 5.94 6.13 -26.00
C ALA A 136 6.23 5.30 -24.74
N ILE A 137 6.58 5.97 -23.67
CA ILE A 137 6.93 5.30 -22.38
C ILE A 137 6.09 5.87 -21.27
N VAL A 138 5.69 4.99 -20.34
CA VAL A 138 5.00 5.36 -19.10
C VAL A 138 6.00 5.40 -17.95
N GLY A 139 6.09 6.54 -17.27
CA GLY A 139 6.95 6.76 -16.12
C GLY A 139 6.18 7.10 -14.85
N ASN A 140 6.69 6.63 -13.72
CA ASN A 140 6.19 6.97 -12.39
C ASN A 140 7.26 7.74 -11.61
N ALA A 141 6.89 8.88 -11.05
CA ALA A 141 7.76 9.68 -10.21
C ALA A 141 7.63 9.29 -8.74
N VAL A 142 8.76 9.01 -8.11
CA VAL A 142 8.84 8.71 -6.67
C VAL A 142 9.45 9.91 -5.95
N PRO A 143 8.68 10.61 -5.06
CA PRO A 143 9.18 11.71 -4.28
C PRO A 143 9.93 11.26 -3.02
N SER A 144 10.90 12.04 -2.59
CA SER A 144 11.55 11.92 -1.29
C SER A 144 11.85 13.31 -0.72
N VAL A 145 11.73 13.46 0.59
CA VAL A 145 12.04 14.72 1.30
C VAL A 145 13.10 14.43 2.36
N ALA A 146 14.11 15.25 2.39
CA ALA A 146 15.18 15.22 3.39
C ALA A 146 15.30 16.58 4.10
N PRO A 147 15.64 16.60 5.39
CA PRO A 147 15.78 15.43 6.28
C PRO A 147 14.42 14.76 6.56
N SER A 148 14.41 13.48 6.93
CA SER A 148 13.20 12.68 7.08
C SER A 148 12.21 13.24 8.10
N GLU A 149 12.70 13.80 9.21
CA GLU A 149 11.90 14.45 10.26
C GLU A 149 11.16 15.68 9.75
N ALA A 150 11.68 16.34 8.73
CA ALA A 150 11.07 17.52 8.12
C ALA A 150 10.00 17.16 7.07
N SER A 151 9.91 15.89 6.66
CA SER A 151 8.93 15.43 5.67
C SER A 151 7.48 15.66 6.11
N LEU A 152 7.21 15.66 7.43
CA LEU A 152 5.89 15.95 8.02
C LEU A 152 5.43 17.39 7.77
N TYR A 153 6.38 18.30 7.62
CA TYR A 153 6.14 19.74 7.47
C TYR A 153 6.19 20.19 6.02
N PHE A 154 6.58 19.30 5.09
CA PHE A 154 6.59 19.58 3.66
C PHE A 154 5.31 19.04 3.02
N ASN A 155 4.37 19.92 2.71
CA ASN A 155 3.07 19.56 2.20
C ASN A 155 2.95 19.88 0.71
N LYS A 156 2.64 18.86 -0.09
CA LYS A 156 2.36 18.99 -1.53
C LYS A 156 0.86 19.06 -1.74
N THR A 157 0.39 20.09 -2.43
CA THR A 157 -1.03 20.25 -2.78
C THR A 157 -1.32 19.77 -4.19
N GLU A 158 -0.32 19.87 -5.09
CA GLU A 158 -0.41 19.38 -6.45
C GLU A 158 0.94 18.79 -6.86
N CYS A 159 0.92 17.63 -7.49
CA CYS A 159 2.12 16.95 -7.92
C CYS A 159 1.81 15.96 -9.05
N PHE A 160 2.63 16.01 -10.09
CA PHE A 160 2.62 15.02 -11.17
C PHE A 160 2.96 13.59 -10.68
N CYS A 161 3.50 13.45 -9.48
CA CYS A 161 3.85 12.15 -8.88
C CYS A 161 2.65 11.29 -8.45
N PHE A 162 1.43 11.87 -8.44
CA PHE A 162 0.21 11.12 -8.09
C PHE A 162 -0.37 10.32 -9.27
N THR A 163 0.07 10.61 -10.47
CA THR A 163 -0.42 9.95 -11.69
C THR A 163 0.74 9.42 -12.52
N GLU A 164 0.45 8.38 -13.29
CA GLU A 164 1.37 7.90 -14.31
C GLU A 164 1.57 8.97 -15.39
N GLN A 165 2.81 9.17 -15.79
CA GLN A 165 3.16 10.12 -16.84
C GLN A 165 3.45 9.38 -18.14
N VAL A 166 2.67 9.63 -19.16
CA VAL A 166 2.89 9.08 -20.51
C VAL A 166 3.54 10.16 -21.35
N LEU A 167 4.75 9.90 -21.85
CA LEU A 167 5.41 10.77 -22.83
C LEU A 167 5.56 10.00 -24.15
N ALA A 168 5.06 10.60 -25.24
CA ALA A 168 5.28 10.08 -26.57
C ALA A 168 6.77 10.16 -26.97
N ALA A 169 7.13 9.51 -28.08
CA ALA A 169 8.49 9.57 -28.62
C ALA A 169 8.95 11.02 -28.83
N GLY A 170 10.04 11.42 -28.19
CA GLY A 170 10.61 12.77 -28.27
C GLY A 170 9.80 13.87 -27.57
N GLU A 171 8.69 13.53 -26.89
CA GLU A 171 7.85 14.52 -26.18
C GLU A 171 8.58 15.15 -25.01
N SER A 172 8.39 16.47 -24.87
CA SER A 172 8.81 17.23 -23.69
C SER A 172 7.57 17.77 -22.98
N ARG A 173 7.58 17.72 -21.62
CA ARG A 173 6.46 18.17 -20.80
C ARG A 173 6.96 18.92 -19.57
N ARG A 174 6.35 20.07 -19.29
CA ARG A 174 6.52 20.79 -18.03
C ARG A 174 5.51 20.28 -17.00
N MET A 175 5.99 20.04 -15.79
CA MET A 175 5.23 19.43 -14.71
C MET A 175 5.28 20.32 -13.47
N PRO A 176 4.15 20.86 -13.00
CA PRO A 176 4.10 21.71 -11.81
C PRO A 176 4.15 20.88 -10.54
N VAL A 177 4.78 21.45 -9.53
CA VAL A 177 4.69 20.99 -8.13
C VAL A 177 4.31 22.20 -7.27
N ARG A 178 3.16 22.10 -6.61
CA ARG A 178 2.69 23.11 -5.65
C ARG A 178 2.86 22.57 -4.24
N PHE A 179 3.51 23.34 -3.41
CA PHE A 179 3.82 22.94 -2.04
C PHE A 179 3.81 24.14 -1.10
N PHE A 180 3.72 23.85 0.18
CA PHE A 180 4.03 24.79 1.25
C PHE A 180 4.81 24.09 2.36
N VAL A 181 5.63 24.84 3.06
CA VAL A 181 6.30 24.41 4.28
C VAL A 181 5.43 24.82 5.46
N ASP A 182 5.09 23.86 6.33
CA ASP A 182 4.26 24.14 7.53
C ASP A 182 4.99 25.10 8.47
N PRO A 183 4.34 26.16 8.98
CA PRO A 183 4.93 27.07 9.95
C PRO A 183 5.43 26.40 11.24
N ARG A 184 4.92 25.21 11.55
CA ARG A 184 5.36 24.38 12.69
C ARG A 184 6.69 23.67 12.47
N LEU A 185 7.32 23.82 11.31
CA LEU A 185 8.66 23.26 11.06
C LEU A 185 9.62 23.68 12.16
N PRO A 186 10.35 22.75 12.84
CA PRO A 186 11.31 23.07 13.87
C PRO A 186 12.30 24.14 13.46
N ALA A 187 12.61 25.09 14.34
CA ALA A 187 13.48 26.23 14.05
C ALA A 187 14.90 25.81 13.65
N GLY A 188 15.35 24.62 14.05
CA GLY A 188 16.66 24.08 13.69
C GLY A 188 16.75 23.58 12.24
N VAL A 189 15.62 23.49 11.52
CA VAL A 189 15.59 23.04 10.12
C VAL A 189 15.50 24.27 9.23
N GLY A 190 16.63 24.68 8.68
CA GLY A 190 16.72 25.81 7.76
C GLY A 190 16.74 25.43 6.28
N GLU A 191 16.87 24.12 5.99
CA GLU A 191 17.00 23.62 4.62
C GLU A 191 16.26 22.30 4.45
N LEU A 192 15.58 22.15 3.31
CA LEU A 192 14.84 20.97 2.90
C LEU A 192 15.27 20.58 1.48
N THR A 193 15.35 19.29 1.21
CA THR A 193 15.57 18.78 -0.15
C THR A 193 14.36 17.97 -0.59
N LEU A 194 13.73 18.41 -1.67
CA LEU A 194 12.72 17.61 -2.39
C LEU A 194 13.38 16.95 -3.59
N SER A 195 13.42 15.64 -3.60
CA SER A 195 13.91 14.89 -4.74
C SER A 195 12.80 14.10 -5.41
N TYR A 196 12.88 13.98 -6.72
CA TYR A 196 12.04 13.11 -7.53
C TYR A 196 12.92 12.18 -8.35
N THR A 197 12.57 10.91 -8.38
CA THR A 197 13.20 9.94 -9.28
C THR A 197 12.13 9.27 -10.13
N PHE A 198 12.28 9.34 -11.46
CA PHE A 198 11.42 8.64 -12.39
C PHE A 198 11.88 7.20 -12.61
N TYR A 199 10.91 6.30 -12.63
CA TYR A 199 11.06 4.88 -12.98
C TYR A 199 10.12 4.55 -14.13
N GLU A 200 10.55 3.68 -15.03
CA GLU A 200 9.68 3.13 -16.05
C GLU A 200 8.61 2.22 -15.43
N ASN A 201 7.38 2.39 -15.83
CA ASN A 201 6.31 1.43 -15.60
C ASN A 201 6.24 0.45 -16.77
N GLU A 202 7.07 -0.60 -16.72
CA GLU A 202 7.18 -1.59 -17.80
C GLU A 202 5.85 -2.26 -18.17
N VAL A 203 4.95 -2.45 -17.19
CA VAL A 203 3.64 -3.06 -17.41
C VAL A 203 2.73 -2.11 -18.19
N ALA A 204 2.68 -0.86 -17.78
CA ALA A 204 1.87 0.15 -18.43
C ALA A 204 2.43 0.50 -19.84
N THR A 205 3.76 0.59 -19.99
CA THR A 205 4.43 0.81 -21.27
C THR A 205 4.09 -0.28 -22.28
N ARG A 206 4.20 -1.56 -21.89
CA ARG A 206 3.81 -2.69 -22.78
C ARG A 206 2.34 -2.64 -23.16
N ARG A 207 1.46 -2.38 -22.21
CA ARG A 207 0.02 -2.26 -22.49
C ARG A 207 -0.27 -1.11 -23.44
N LEU A 208 0.39 0.04 -23.26
CA LEU A 208 0.26 1.17 -24.17
C LEU A 208 0.68 0.81 -25.59
N ALA A 209 1.77 0.06 -25.75
CA ALA A 209 2.24 -0.42 -27.06
C ALA A 209 1.26 -1.40 -27.72
N GLU A 210 0.58 -2.26 -26.96
CA GLU A 210 -0.36 -3.25 -27.46
C GLU A 210 -1.74 -2.65 -27.80
N THR A 211 -2.23 -1.72 -27.00
CA THR A 211 -3.61 -1.22 -27.07
C THR A 211 -3.73 0.23 -27.53
N GLY A 212 -2.63 0.97 -27.55
CA GLY A 212 -2.62 2.42 -27.75
C GLY A 212 -3.32 3.23 -26.65
N THR A 213 -3.71 2.58 -25.54
CA THR A 213 -4.47 3.22 -24.46
C THR A 213 -3.68 3.13 -23.14
N PRO A 214 -3.39 4.26 -22.48
CA PRO A 214 -2.80 4.27 -21.15
C PRO A 214 -3.73 3.61 -20.13
N LEU A 215 -3.17 3.03 -19.06
CA LEU A 215 -3.96 2.59 -17.90
C LEU A 215 -4.72 3.79 -17.31
N PRO A 216 -5.98 3.62 -16.85
CA PRO A 216 -6.60 4.61 -16.00
C PRO A 216 -5.71 4.80 -14.75
N ALA A 217 -5.44 6.06 -14.38
CA ALA A 217 -4.70 6.38 -13.16
C ALA A 217 -5.36 5.66 -11.99
N ALA A 218 -4.58 4.94 -11.19
CA ALA A 218 -5.09 4.33 -9.97
C ALA A 218 -5.52 5.46 -9.03
N GLY A 219 -6.84 5.54 -8.77
CA GLY A 219 -7.46 6.49 -7.88
C GLY A 219 -7.13 6.23 -6.40
#